data_ad111ea20ff384441a3262e3c705f53a
#
_entry.id   ad111ea20ff384441a3262e3c705f53a
#
_cell.length_a   1.000
_cell.length_b   1.000
_cell.length_c   1.000
_cell.angle_alpha   90.00
_cell.angle_beta   90.00
_cell.angle_gamma   90.00
#
_symmetry.space_group_name_H-M   'P 1'
#
loop_
_entity.id
_entity.type
_entity.pdbx_description
1 polymer ?
#
loop_
_entity_poly.entity_id
_entity_poly.type
_entity_poly.pdbx_seq_one_letter_code
_entity_poly.pdbx_strand_id
1 'polypeptide(L)'
;MIGVNPELKKFRSIAEAAKADGRAVGVMTCDSLTGATPAAFYAHEKHRYMGPEIAAWTVTCNFDVLIGNGDRNSFLPKELKGKRADGRNICAELTAKGYLETSKEDALAKAPADSKVFGFMNFPLEDTASLARAAGLVFERLNANPKGFFVMVECAYPDWGGHSNKPDFSAGGVLMTDFLVRQALDFAMKHKDTLVVVTADHETGGISVSPNRNDAKNPHIYYNGTGHSGAPVAVFAFGPGSAFFNGVINNIDIPRHFSKLWNLKTGLDSEIK
;
A
#
# COMPACT_ATOMS: atom_id res chain seq x y z
N MET A 1 1.47 -7.70 -14.87
CA MET A 1 1.29 -6.34 -15.42
C MET A 1 0.99 -5.40 -14.26
N ILE A 2 1.36 -4.16 -14.35
CA ILE A 2 1.16 -3.12 -13.31
C ILE A 2 0.42 -1.94 -13.97
N GLY A 3 -0.77 -1.58 -13.51
CA GLY A 3 -1.52 -0.41 -13.97
C GLY A 3 -1.84 -0.35 -15.47
N VAL A 4 -1.81 -1.49 -16.16
CA VAL A 4 -2.09 -1.62 -17.59
C VAL A 4 -3.04 -2.78 -17.86
N ASN A 5 -3.76 -2.71 -18.98
CA ASN A 5 -4.59 -3.81 -19.46
C ASN A 5 -3.76 -4.82 -20.30
N PRO A 6 -4.35 -5.94 -20.80
CA PRO A 6 -3.65 -6.91 -21.63
C PRO A 6 -3.01 -6.34 -22.90
N GLU A 7 -3.55 -5.26 -23.45
CA GLU A 7 -3.01 -4.54 -24.61
C GLU A 7 -1.96 -3.49 -24.22
N LEU A 8 -1.49 -3.47 -22.97
CA LEU A 8 -0.53 -2.55 -22.38
C LEU A 8 -0.98 -1.08 -22.37
N LYS A 9 -2.27 -0.83 -22.50
CA LYS A 9 -2.83 0.51 -22.31
C LYS A 9 -2.85 0.86 -20.84
N LYS A 10 -2.43 2.07 -20.51
CA LYS A 10 -2.35 2.60 -19.16
C LYS A 10 -3.73 3.09 -18.70
N PHE A 11 -4.14 2.69 -17.51
CA PHE A 11 -5.38 3.15 -16.90
C PHE A 11 -5.09 3.82 -15.56
N ARG A 12 -5.81 4.92 -15.34
CA ARG A 12 -5.64 5.71 -14.13
C ARG A 12 -6.10 4.92 -12.90
N SER A 13 -5.23 4.83 -11.91
CA SER A 13 -5.57 4.28 -10.59
C SER A 13 -6.46 5.25 -9.80
N ILE A 14 -7.09 4.75 -8.73
CA ILE A 14 -7.85 5.61 -7.81
C ILE A 14 -6.96 6.64 -7.11
N ALA A 15 -5.70 6.28 -6.82
CA ALA A 15 -4.73 7.19 -6.23
C ALA A 15 -4.38 8.35 -7.17
N GLU A 16 -4.13 8.05 -8.46
CA GLU A 16 -3.89 9.07 -9.48
C GLU A 16 -5.13 9.94 -9.73
N ALA A 17 -6.34 9.34 -9.69
CA ALA A 17 -7.59 10.09 -9.80
C ALA A 17 -7.79 11.04 -8.60
N ALA A 18 -7.52 10.58 -7.38
CA ALA A 18 -7.55 11.40 -6.18
C ALA A 18 -6.53 12.56 -6.25
N LYS A 19 -5.31 12.27 -6.73
CA LYS A 19 -4.28 13.31 -6.92
C LYS A 19 -4.70 14.35 -7.95
N ALA A 20 -5.27 13.92 -9.06
CA ALA A 20 -5.78 14.82 -10.11
C ALA A 20 -6.95 15.68 -9.62
N ASP A 21 -7.75 15.20 -8.66
CA ASP A 21 -8.80 15.96 -7.98
C ASP A 21 -8.24 16.98 -6.95
N GLY A 22 -6.92 16.96 -6.69
CA GLY A 22 -6.23 17.85 -5.76
C GLY A 22 -6.20 17.38 -4.32
N ARG A 23 -6.49 16.10 -4.07
CA ARG A 23 -6.36 15.46 -2.75
C ARG A 23 -4.89 15.14 -2.46
N ALA A 24 -4.55 15.03 -1.19
CA ALA A 24 -3.28 14.44 -0.82
C ALA A 24 -3.32 12.93 -1.07
N VAL A 25 -2.18 12.35 -1.45
CA VAL A 25 -2.09 10.91 -1.75
C VAL A 25 -0.86 10.31 -1.11
N GLY A 26 -1.05 9.18 -0.42
CA GLY A 26 0.03 8.38 0.15
C GLY A 26 -0.01 6.93 -0.32
N VAL A 27 1.17 6.35 -0.48
CA VAL A 27 1.38 4.91 -0.64
C VAL A 27 2.43 4.47 0.35
N MET A 28 2.09 3.51 1.19
CA MET A 28 2.96 2.98 2.23
C MET A 28 2.89 1.46 2.26
N THR A 29 4.02 0.79 2.42
CA THR A 29 4.10 -0.67 2.45
C THR A 29 5.23 -1.14 3.35
N CYS A 30 5.08 -2.33 3.94
CA CYS A 30 6.19 -3.04 4.56
C CYS A 30 7.02 -3.85 3.54
N ASP A 31 6.62 -3.89 2.27
CA ASP A 31 7.40 -4.43 1.15
C ASP A 31 8.17 -3.31 0.42
N SER A 32 8.86 -3.66 -0.65
CA SER A 32 9.47 -2.68 -1.56
C SER A 32 8.42 -1.75 -2.15
N LEU A 33 8.75 -0.45 -2.27
CA LEU A 33 7.91 0.49 -3.04
C LEU A 33 7.69 0.03 -4.48
N THR A 34 8.62 -0.74 -5.06
CA THR A 34 8.49 -1.31 -6.41
C THR A 34 7.77 -2.66 -6.40
N GLY A 35 7.27 -3.14 -5.26
CA GLY A 35 6.37 -4.29 -5.15
C GLY A 35 5.09 -4.10 -5.98
N ALA A 36 4.42 -5.20 -6.33
CA ALA A 36 3.27 -5.14 -7.21
C ALA A 36 2.12 -4.31 -6.65
N THR A 37 1.82 -4.48 -5.35
CA THR A 37 0.73 -3.78 -4.68
C THR A 37 0.92 -2.26 -4.67
N PRO A 38 2.02 -1.69 -4.10
CA PRO A 38 2.21 -0.25 -4.13
C PRO A 38 2.34 0.28 -5.55
N ALA A 39 3.07 -0.41 -6.43
CA ALA A 39 3.28 0.01 -7.81
C ALA A 39 1.98 0.16 -8.60
N ALA A 40 0.97 -0.69 -8.36
CA ALA A 40 -0.31 -0.61 -9.05
C ALA A 40 -1.08 0.70 -8.80
N PHE A 41 -0.70 1.48 -7.79
CA PHE A 41 -1.31 2.77 -7.49
C PHE A 41 -0.65 3.95 -8.22
N TYR A 42 0.60 3.80 -8.75
CA TYR A 42 1.33 4.92 -9.33
C TYR A 42 2.13 4.59 -10.60
N ALA A 43 2.25 3.32 -10.98
CA ALA A 43 3.11 2.90 -12.10
C ALA A 43 2.32 2.12 -13.17
N HIS A 44 2.84 2.15 -14.41
CA HIS A 44 2.23 1.52 -15.57
C HIS A 44 3.29 0.75 -16.37
N GLU A 45 3.50 -0.53 -15.96
CA GLU A 45 4.55 -1.37 -16.54
C GLU A 45 4.02 -2.75 -16.95
N LYS A 46 4.60 -3.29 -18.02
CA LYS A 46 4.20 -4.60 -18.56
C LYS A 46 4.52 -5.75 -17.60
N HIS A 47 5.44 -5.57 -16.65
CA HIS A 47 5.87 -6.65 -15.76
C HIS A 47 6.26 -6.14 -14.36
N ARG A 48 5.84 -6.88 -13.31
CA ARG A 48 6.14 -6.53 -11.91
C ARG A 48 7.62 -6.56 -11.54
N TYR A 49 8.46 -7.25 -12.32
CA TYR A 49 9.91 -7.34 -12.04
C TYR A 49 10.73 -6.23 -12.70
N MET A 50 10.08 -5.22 -13.26
CA MET A 50 10.71 -4.04 -13.82
C MET A 50 10.95 -2.97 -12.74
N GLY A 51 11.65 -3.35 -11.65
CA GLY A 51 11.83 -2.50 -10.48
C GLY A 51 12.41 -1.11 -10.80
N PRO A 52 13.50 -0.98 -11.59
CA PRO A 52 14.03 0.32 -11.98
C PRO A 52 13.04 1.20 -12.74
N GLU A 53 12.25 0.64 -13.67
CA GLU A 53 11.24 1.36 -14.43
C GLU A 53 10.08 1.77 -13.51
N ILE A 54 9.62 0.85 -12.65
CA ILE A 54 8.59 1.14 -11.65
C ILE A 54 9.04 2.27 -10.71
N ALA A 55 10.30 2.23 -10.23
CA ALA A 55 10.84 3.29 -9.38
C ALA A 55 10.81 4.67 -10.07
N ALA A 56 11.02 4.72 -11.39
CA ALA A 56 10.99 5.99 -12.13
C ALA A 56 9.61 6.67 -12.11
N TRP A 57 8.52 5.92 -12.00
CA TRP A 57 7.17 6.48 -11.90
C TRP A 57 6.95 7.29 -10.62
N THR A 58 7.70 7.03 -9.54
CA THR A 58 7.62 7.83 -8.31
C THR A 58 7.96 9.30 -8.53
N VAL A 59 8.80 9.61 -9.52
CA VAL A 59 9.19 10.99 -9.88
C VAL A 59 8.04 11.75 -10.56
N THR A 60 7.11 11.03 -11.22
CA THR A 60 6.03 11.62 -12.02
C THR A 60 4.67 11.54 -11.38
N CYS A 61 4.40 10.57 -10.49
CA CYS A 61 3.11 10.38 -9.84
C CYS A 61 2.70 11.56 -8.94
N ASN A 62 3.67 12.33 -8.47
CA ASN A 62 3.44 13.54 -7.65
C ASN A 62 2.69 13.28 -6.33
N PHE A 63 2.76 12.06 -5.77
CA PHE A 63 2.13 11.72 -4.49
C PHE A 63 2.84 12.41 -3.33
N ASP A 64 2.15 12.57 -2.21
CA ASP A 64 2.66 13.34 -1.07
C ASP A 64 3.48 12.46 -0.12
N VAL A 65 3.17 11.16 -0.07
CA VAL A 65 3.89 10.17 0.74
C VAL A 65 4.17 8.92 -0.09
N LEU A 66 5.44 8.50 -0.11
CA LEU A 66 5.93 7.28 -0.77
C LEU A 66 6.88 6.56 0.19
N ILE A 67 6.37 5.58 0.95
CA ILE A 67 7.15 4.85 1.95
C ILE A 67 7.10 3.34 1.67
N GLY A 68 8.25 2.71 1.61
CA GLY A 68 8.37 1.26 1.50
C GLY A 68 9.55 0.73 2.27
N ASN A 69 9.64 -0.59 2.38
CA ASN A 69 10.78 -1.25 3.01
C ASN A 69 11.98 -1.26 2.06
N GLY A 70 13.11 -1.03 2.61
CA GLY A 70 14.52 -1.30 2.30
C GLY A 70 15.04 -1.47 0.87
N ASP A 71 14.29 -1.81 -0.17
CA ASP A 71 14.88 -2.00 -1.50
C ASP A 71 15.10 -0.66 -2.24
N ARG A 72 16.14 0.05 -1.81
CA ARG A 72 16.64 1.28 -2.44
C ARG A 72 17.33 0.99 -3.79
N ASN A 73 17.66 -0.26 -4.09
CA ASN A 73 18.49 -0.61 -5.23
C ASN A 73 17.84 -0.26 -6.58
N SER A 74 16.52 -0.37 -6.69
CA SER A 74 15.79 0.03 -7.91
C SER A 74 15.78 1.54 -8.14
N PHE A 75 16.09 2.34 -7.13
CA PHE A 75 16.14 3.81 -7.16
C PHE A 75 17.53 4.36 -7.48
N LEU A 76 18.58 3.55 -7.35
CA LEU A 76 19.96 3.98 -7.46
C LEU A 76 20.63 3.41 -8.73
N PRO A 77 21.57 4.19 -9.33
CA PRO A 77 22.40 3.71 -10.43
C PRO A 77 23.45 2.69 -9.92
N LYS A 78 24.05 1.95 -10.87
CA LYS A 78 25.07 0.93 -10.58
C LYS A 78 26.28 1.48 -9.82
N GLU A 79 26.70 2.70 -10.12
CA GLU A 79 27.81 3.40 -9.47
C GLU A 79 27.57 3.61 -7.97
N LEU A 80 26.30 3.66 -7.54
CA LEU A 80 25.87 3.72 -6.15
C LEU A 80 25.35 2.38 -5.62
N LYS A 81 25.81 1.27 -6.22
CA LYS A 81 25.42 -0.12 -5.89
C LYS A 81 23.93 -0.42 -6.12
N GLY A 82 23.28 0.35 -6.99
CA GLY A 82 21.91 0.12 -7.38
C GLY A 82 21.76 -0.83 -8.58
N LYS A 83 20.51 -1.03 -9.02
CA LYS A 83 20.16 -1.90 -10.16
C LYS A 83 19.97 -1.13 -11.47
N ARG A 84 19.97 0.20 -11.45
CA ARG A 84 19.66 1.02 -12.62
C ARG A 84 20.82 1.06 -13.60
N ALA A 85 20.52 0.69 -14.86
CA ALA A 85 21.49 0.73 -15.96
C ALA A 85 21.44 2.05 -16.75
N ASP A 86 20.41 2.88 -16.51
CA ASP A 86 20.22 4.17 -17.18
C ASP A 86 20.98 5.35 -16.52
N GLY A 87 21.74 5.08 -15.47
CA GLY A 87 22.52 6.07 -14.74
C GLY A 87 21.69 7.03 -13.85
N ARG A 88 20.35 6.92 -13.86
CA ARG A 88 19.49 7.81 -13.06
C ARG A 88 19.58 7.49 -11.56
N ASN A 89 19.57 8.55 -10.75
CA ASN A 89 19.42 8.48 -9.30
C ASN A 89 18.03 9.01 -8.92
N ILE A 90 17.06 8.12 -8.77
CA ILE A 90 15.66 8.49 -8.49
C ILE A 90 15.52 9.18 -7.13
N CYS A 91 16.33 8.80 -6.13
CA CYS A 91 16.32 9.50 -4.84
C CYS A 91 16.74 10.97 -5.00
N ALA A 92 17.80 11.23 -5.76
CA ALA A 92 18.24 12.60 -6.04
C ALA A 92 17.20 13.40 -6.83
N GLU A 93 16.53 12.76 -7.80
CA GLU A 93 15.45 13.38 -8.57
C GLU A 93 14.25 13.74 -7.70
N LEU A 94 13.85 12.87 -6.77
CA LEU A 94 12.79 13.15 -5.80
C LEU A 94 13.19 14.31 -4.88
N THR A 95 14.41 14.29 -4.35
CA THR A 95 14.93 15.41 -3.53
C THR A 95 14.94 16.73 -4.30
N ALA A 96 15.36 16.72 -5.56
CA ALA A 96 15.32 17.92 -6.42
C ALA A 96 13.90 18.44 -6.69
N LYS A 97 12.87 17.57 -6.56
CA LYS A 97 11.44 17.93 -6.62
C LYS A 97 10.87 18.36 -5.27
N GLY A 98 11.70 18.52 -4.25
CA GLY A 98 11.28 18.99 -2.92
C GLY A 98 10.78 17.89 -1.98
N TYR A 99 10.97 16.62 -2.33
CA TYR A 99 10.70 15.55 -1.36
C TYR A 99 11.79 15.46 -0.32
N LEU A 100 11.38 15.24 0.92
CA LEU A 100 12.29 14.91 2.01
C LEU A 100 12.42 13.38 2.13
N GLU A 101 13.65 12.90 2.16
CA GLU A 101 13.91 11.48 2.40
C GLU A 101 13.80 11.17 3.89
N THR A 102 13.06 10.10 4.22
CA THR A 102 12.89 9.62 5.59
C THR A 102 13.20 8.13 5.67
N SER A 103 13.85 7.70 6.74
CA SER A 103 14.20 6.29 6.97
C SER A 103 13.73 5.78 8.33
N LYS A 104 13.10 6.64 9.14
CA LYS A 104 12.67 6.34 10.52
C LYS A 104 11.43 7.14 10.88
N GLU A 105 10.64 6.62 11.82
CA GLU A 105 9.45 7.30 12.38
C GLU A 105 9.77 8.71 12.88
N ASP A 106 10.87 8.88 13.61
CA ASP A 106 11.29 10.21 14.14
C ASP A 106 11.56 11.23 13.03
N ALA A 107 12.17 10.82 11.92
CA ALA A 107 12.42 11.70 10.79
C ALA A 107 11.10 12.06 10.09
N LEU A 108 10.18 11.11 9.95
CA LEU A 108 8.85 11.33 9.42
C LEU A 108 8.04 12.30 10.30
N ALA A 109 8.09 12.13 11.62
CA ALA A 109 7.40 13.00 12.58
C ALA A 109 7.91 14.44 12.56
N LYS A 110 9.23 14.64 12.36
CA LYS A 110 9.90 15.95 12.33
C LYS A 110 9.81 16.66 10.97
N ALA A 111 9.48 15.95 9.90
CA ALA A 111 9.36 16.56 8.58
C ALA A 111 8.23 17.60 8.57
N PRO A 112 8.41 18.81 7.98
CA PRO A 112 7.37 19.83 7.89
C PRO A 112 6.05 19.26 7.33
N ALA A 113 4.91 19.68 7.87
CA ALA A 113 3.61 19.09 7.55
C ALA A 113 3.22 19.23 6.07
N ASP A 114 3.68 20.29 5.41
CA ASP A 114 3.44 20.63 4.02
C ASP A 114 4.44 19.99 3.04
N SER A 115 5.51 19.34 3.55
CA SER A 115 6.51 18.71 2.70
C SER A 115 6.03 17.35 2.20
N LYS A 116 6.40 17.03 0.96
CA LYS A 116 6.30 15.65 0.46
C LYS A 116 7.42 14.81 1.02
N VAL A 117 7.14 13.56 1.30
CA VAL A 117 8.13 12.63 1.85
C VAL A 117 8.23 11.36 1.00
N PHE A 118 9.44 10.86 0.87
CA PHE A 118 9.68 9.49 0.39
C PHE A 118 10.64 8.79 1.35
N GLY A 119 10.59 7.46 1.41
CA GLY A 119 11.49 6.80 2.33
C GLY A 119 11.52 5.29 2.24
N PHE A 120 12.58 4.75 2.87
CA PHE A 120 12.86 3.33 2.98
C PHE A 120 12.96 2.98 4.45
N MET A 121 11.83 2.52 5.02
CA MET A 121 11.67 2.24 6.45
C MET A 121 11.55 0.74 6.67
N ASN A 122 12.14 0.22 7.76
CA ASN A 122 12.00 -1.18 8.12
C ASN A 122 10.82 -1.36 9.09
N PHE A 123 9.97 -2.36 8.82
CA PHE A 123 8.82 -2.72 9.65
C PHE A 123 8.93 -4.21 10.03
N PRO A 124 9.77 -4.55 11.02
CA PRO A 124 10.04 -5.94 11.37
C PRO A 124 8.86 -6.56 12.13
N LEU A 125 8.66 -7.87 12.00
CA LEU A 125 7.60 -8.61 12.72
C LEU A 125 7.80 -8.62 14.24
N GLU A 126 9.01 -8.41 14.72
CA GLU A 126 9.34 -8.28 16.16
C GLU A 126 8.71 -7.02 16.78
N ASP A 127 8.39 -6.03 15.93
CA ASP A 127 7.65 -4.83 16.31
C ASP A 127 6.40 -4.69 15.43
N THR A 128 5.38 -5.50 15.71
CA THR A 128 4.12 -5.55 14.95
C THR A 128 3.34 -4.22 14.95
N ALA A 129 3.66 -3.29 15.85
CA ALA A 129 3.04 -1.97 15.88
C ALA A 129 3.77 -0.92 15.03
N SER A 130 4.97 -1.21 14.51
CA SER A 130 5.81 -0.24 13.78
C SER A 130 5.11 0.35 12.55
N LEU A 131 4.48 -0.50 11.74
CA LEU A 131 3.74 -0.06 10.56
C LEU A 131 2.56 0.86 10.94
N ALA A 132 1.84 0.50 12.00
CA ALA A 132 0.70 1.29 12.52
C ALA A 132 1.13 2.67 13.04
N ARG A 133 2.23 2.74 13.80
CA ARG A 133 2.76 4.04 14.30
C ARG A 133 3.17 4.96 13.14
N ALA A 134 3.91 4.44 12.18
CA ALA A 134 4.30 5.23 11.00
C ALA A 134 3.07 5.63 10.16
N ALA A 135 2.08 4.75 9.99
CA ALA A 135 0.83 5.06 9.30
C ALA A 135 0.04 6.17 10.00
N GLY A 136 0.00 6.19 11.32
CA GLY A 136 -0.63 7.28 12.08
C GLY A 136 -0.02 8.65 11.76
N LEU A 137 1.31 8.73 11.66
CA LEU A 137 2.00 9.96 11.23
C LEU A 137 1.66 10.35 9.80
N VAL A 138 1.52 9.36 8.91
CA VAL A 138 1.12 9.57 7.51
C VAL A 138 -0.32 10.09 7.44
N PHE A 139 -1.26 9.53 8.21
CA PHE A 139 -2.66 9.99 8.23
C PHE A 139 -2.77 11.44 8.65
N GLU A 140 -2.13 11.84 9.75
CA GLU A 140 -2.16 13.24 10.23
C GLU A 140 -1.52 14.19 9.19
N ARG A 141 -0.42 13.79 8.54
CA ARG A 141 0.21 14.58 7.47
C ARG A 141 -0.73 14.80 6.28
N LEU A 142 -1.33 13.73 5.76
CA LEU A 142 -2.20 13.81 4.59
C LEU A 142 -3.50 14.55 4.90
N ASN A 143 -3.98 14.48 6.13
CA ASN A 143 -5.19 15.18 6.60
C ASN A 143 -5.05 16.71 6.62
N ALA A 144 -3.84 17.24 6.52
CA ALA A 144 -3.63 18.68 6.38
C ALA A 144 -4.18 19.25 5.05
N ASN A 145 -4.43 18.39 4.05
CA ASN A 145 -5.04 18.84 2.79
C ASN A 145 -6.55 19.11 2.97
N PRO A 146 -7.03 20.32 2.68
CA PRO A 146 -8.45 20.69 2.89
C PRO A 146 -9.42 19.92 1.99
N LYS A 147 -8.96 19.30 0.91
CA LYS A 147 -9.77 18.42 0.07
C LYS A 147 -9.78 16.96 0.57
N GLY A 148 -9.10 16.66 1.66
CA GLY A 148 -8.93 15.32 2.18
C GLY A 148 -7.82 14.54 1.43
N PHE A 149 -7.79 13.24 1.64
CA PHE A 149 -6.69 12.41 1.14
C PHE A 149 -7.14 11.00 0.75
N PHE A 150 -6.28 10.34 -0.01
CA PHE A 150 -6.27 8.89 -0.22
C PHE A 150 -4.95 8.33 0.30
N VAL A 151 -5.01 7.22 1.01
CA VAL A 151 -3.80 6.47 1.37
C VAL A 151 -4.05 4.97 1.23
N MET A 152 -3.09 4.29 0.61
CA MET A 152 -2.99 2.84 0.63
C MET A 152 -1.85 2.44 1.56
N VAL A 153 -2.13 1.53 2.49
CA VAL A 153 -1.13 0.96 3.39
C VAL A 153 -1.19 -0.56 3.28
N GLU A 154 -0.06 -1.18 2.99
CA GLU A 154 0.06 -2.62 2.80
C GLU A 154 0.89 -3.26 3.92
N CYS A 155 0.38 -4.39 4.44
CA CYS A 155 1.15 -5.36 5.19
C CYS A 155 1.32 -6.62 4.34
N ALA A 156 2.52 -6.85 3.79
CA ALA A 156 2.81 -7.98 2.90
C ALA A 156 3.14 -9.30 3.63
N TYR A 157 3.32 -9.27 4.94
CA TYR A 157 3.73 -10.46 5.70
C TYR A 157 2.76 -11.63 5.64
N PRO A 158 1.40 -11.44 5.64
CA PRO A 158 0.48 -12.56 5.48
C PRO A 158 0.70 -13.32 4.17
N ASP A 159 0.92 -12.61 3.07
CA ASP A 159 1.21 -13.19 1.76
C ASP A 159 2.54 -13.94 1.75
N TRP A 160 3.62 -13.35 2.28
CA TRP A 160 4.91 -14.02 2.41
C TRP A 160 4.83 -15.26 3.30
N GLY A 161 4.02 -15.23 4.36
CA GLY A 161 3.73 -16.38 5.21
C GLY A 161 3.02 -17.50 4.47
N GLY A 162 2.03 -17.16 3.64
CA GLY A 162 1.33 -18.09 2.75
C GLY A 162 2.24 -18.72 1.72
N HIS A 163 3.05 -17.94 1.01
CA HIS A 163 4.02 -18.42 0.02
C HIS A 163 5.09 -19.34 0.60
N SER A 164 5.53 -19.09 1.83
CA SER A 164 6.57 -19.85 2.50
C SER A 164 6.06 -20.94 3.44
N ASN A 165 4.73 -21.06 3.61
CA ASN A 165 4.07 -21.94 4.58
C ASN A 165 4.63 -21.76 6.01
N LYS A 166 4.83 -20.49 6.41
CA LYS A 166 5.36 -20.09 7.71
C LYS A 166 4.26 -19.48 8.59
N PRO A 167 3.71 -20.25 9.55
CA PRO A 167 2.65 -19.78 10.45
C PRO A 167 2.98 -18.48 11.18
N ASP A 168 4.22 -18.33 11.66
CA ASP A 168 4.65 -17.14 12.39
C ASP A 168 4.59 -15.87 11.52
N PHE A 169 4.94 -15.98 10.22
CA PHE A 169 4.82 -14.88 9.29
C PHE A 169 3.36 -14.54 8.99
N SER A 170 2.52 -15.58 8.76
CA SER A 170 1.10 -15.38 8.52
C SER A 170 0.41 -14.75 9.74
N ALA A 171 0.59 -15.33 10.91
CA ALA A 171 -0.02 -14.84 12.15
C ALA A 171 0.54 -13.47 12.58
N GLY A 172 1.87 -13.29 12.53
CA GLY A 172 2.53 -12.01 12.84
C GLY A 172 2.10 -10.90 11.89
N GLY A 173 1.94 -11.21 10.60
CA GLY A 173 1.43 -10.27 9.60
C GLY A 173 -0.02 -9.86 9.86
N VAL A 174 -0.88 -10.81 10.26
CA VAL A 174 -2.26 -10.52 10.67
C VAL A 174 -2.28 -9.61 11.90
N LEU A 175 -1.44 -9.88 12.91
CA LEU A 175 -1.33 -9.01 14.10
C LEU A 175 -0.83 -7.61 13.74
N MET A 176 0.16 -7.48 12.84
CA MET A 176 0.61 -6.18 12.35
C MET A 176 -0.52 -5.43 11.63
N THR A 177 -1.32 -6.14 10.84
CA THR A 177 -2.49 -5.58 10.17
C THR A 177 -3.56 -5.15 11.19
N ASP A 178 -3.79 -5.91 12.25
CA ASP A 178 -4.75 -5.56 13.31
C ASP A 178 -4.36 -4.25 14.01
N PHE A 179 -3.08 -4.07 14.36
CA PHE A 179 -2.59 -2.79 14.88
C PHE A 179 -2.78 -1.64 13.90
N LEU A 180 -2.52 -1.87 12.61
CA LEU A 180 -2.74 -0.86 11.57
C LEU A 180 -4.22 -0.50 11.44
N VAL A 181 -5.12 -1.49 11.45
CA VAL A 181 -6.56 -1.28 11.39
C VAL A 181 -7.04 -0.50 12.61
N ARG A 182 -6.58 -0.83 13.82
CA ARG A 182 -6.87 -0.07 15.03
C ARG A 182 -6.46 1.40 14.86
N GLN A 183 -5.24 1.66 14.40
CA GLN A 183 -4.76 3.03 14.15
C GLN A 183 -5.65 3.79 13.16
N ALA A 184 -6.07 3.11 12.08
CA ALA A 184 -6.97 3.71 11.08
C ALA A 184 -8.37 3.98 11.63
N LEU A 185 -8.91 3.08 12.46
CA LEU A 185 -10.21 3.27 13.12
C LEU A 185 -10.17 4.39 14.16
N ASP A 186 -9.11 4.47 14.97
CA ASP A 186 -8.92 5.56 15.94
C ASP A 186 -8.87 6.92 15.22
N PHE A 187 -8.15 6.99 14.09
CA PHE A 187 -8.13 8.16 13.23
C PHE A 187 -9.53 8.50 12.68
N ALA A 188 -10.26 7.52 12.13
CA ALA A 188 -11.60 7.72 11.58
C ALA A 188 -12.65 8.07 12.65
N MET A 189 -12.51 7.56 13.87
CA MET A 189 -13.36 7.96 14.99
C MET A 189 -13.13 9.41 15.42
N LYS A 190 -11.91 9.93 15.28
CA LYS A 190 -11.58 11.35 15.49
C LYS A 190 -12.02 12.22 14.32
N HIS A 191 -11.86 11.74 13.08
CA HIS A 191 -12.17 12.42 11.82
C HIS A 191 -13.35 11.72 11.13
N LYS A 192 -14.59 12.17 11.45
CA LYS A 192 -15.85 11.49 11.10
C LYS A 192 -16.15 11.39 9.60
N ASP A 193 -15.41 12.09 8.77
CA ASP A 193 -15.48 12.09 7.31
C ASP A 193 -14.52 11.09 6.66
N THR A 194 -13.86 10.26 7.46
CA THR A 194 -12.90 9.24 6.99
C THR A 194 -13.59 7.89 6.78
N LEU A 195 -13.42 7.33 5.59
CA LEU A 195 -13.77 5.94 5.25
C LEU A 195 -12.53 5.06 5.35
N VAL A 196 -12.60 4.01 6.13
CA VAL A 196 -11.59 2.95 6.23
C VAL A 196 -12.11 1.71 5.50
N VAL A 197 -11.31 1.14 4.61
CA VAL A 197 -11.60 -0.13 3.94
C VAL A 197 -10.41 -1.06 4.11
N VAL A 198 -10.66 -2.27 4.58
CA VAL A 198 -9.64 -3.31 4.80
C VAL A 198 -9.99 -4.51 3.94
N THR A 199 -9.06 -4.96 3.12
CA THR A 199 -9.23 -6.13 2.26
C THR A 199 -7.87 -6.73 1.91
N ALA A 200 -7.88 -7.89 1.25
CA ALA A 200 -6.72 -8.43 0.54
C ALA A 200 -6.97 -8.41 -0.96
N ASP A 201 -5.91 -8.48 -1.76
CA ASP A 201 -5.99 -8.61 -3.21
C ASP A 201 -6.24 -10.06 -3.63
N HIS A 202 -5.79 -11.05 -2.84
CA HIS A 202 -6.01 -12.48 -2.99
C HIS A 202 -5.74 -13.25 -1.70
N GLU A 203 -6.06 -14.52 -1.70
CA GLU A 203 -5.64 -15.50 -0.71
C GLU A 203 -4.31 -16.13 -1.17
N THR A 204 -3.46 -16.52 -0.21
CA THR A 204 -2.16 -17.16 -0.47
C THR A 204 -1.92 -18.35 0.45
N GLY A 205 -1.52 -19.49 -0.15
CA GLY A 205 -1.16 -20.71 0.56
C GLY A 205 -2.29 -21.69 0.79
N GLY A 206 -3.54 -21.34 0.49
CA GLY A 206 -4.72 -22.16 0.77
C GLY A 206 -4.84 -22.44 2.27
N ILE A 207 -4.74 -21.40 3.10
CA ILE A 207 -4.65 -21.49 4.56
C ILE A 207 -5.97 -22.00 5.15
N SER A 208 -5.86 -22.98 6.04
CA SER A 208 -6.94 -23.37 6.93
C SER A 208 -6.47 -23.47 8.37
N VAL A 209 -7.36 -23.16 9.31
CA VAL A 209 -7.08 -23.15 10.74
C VAL A 209 -8.02 -24.10 11.45
N SER A 210 -7.49 -24.97 12.31
CA SER A 210 -8.31 -25.86 13.16
C SER A 210 -7.89 -25.76 14.62
N PRO A 211 -8.83 -26.03 15.55
CA PRO A 211 -8.51 -26.03 16.97
C PRO A 211 -7.45 -27.08 17.30
N ASN A 212 -6.47 -26.71 18.12
CA ASN A 212 -5.60 -27.67 18.77
C ASN A 212 -6.25 -28.04 20.13
N ARG A 213 -6.76 -29.29 20.24
CA ARG A 213 -7.44 -29.76 21.45
C ARG A 213 -6.53 -29.83 22.68
N ASN A 214 -5.22 -29.94 22.45
CA ASN A 214 -4.23 -30.04 23.53
C ASN A 214 -3.64 -28.69 23.93
N ASP A 215 -3.81 -27.67 23.09
CA ASP A 215 -3.32 -26.32 23.32
C ASP A 215 -4.19 -25.30 22.59
N ALA A 216 -5.19 -24.79 23.30
CA ALA A 216 -6.14 -23.82 22.74
C ALA A 216 -5.51 -22.48 22.29
N LYS A 217 -4.29 -22.18 22.77
CA LYS A 217 -3.57 -20.94 22.40
C LYS A 217 -2.80 -21.08 21.09
N ASN A 218 -2.53 -22.31 20.66
CA ASN A 218 -1.75 -22.58 19.45
C ASN A 218 -2.58 -23.43 18.48
N PRO A 219 -3.45 -22.86 17.65
CA PRO A 219 -4.23 -23.59 16.67
C PRO A 219 -3.32 -24.23 15.61
N HIS A 220 -3.81 -25.31 15.00
CA HIS A 220 -3.14 -25.88 13.85
C HIS A 220 -3.41 -25.03 12.62
N ILE A 221 -2.34 -24.59 11.94
CA ILE A 221 -2.39 -23.88 10.66
C ILE A 221 -1.89 -24.82 9.57
N TYR A 222 -2.72 -25.04 8.56
CA TYR A 222 -2.43 -25.89 7.42
C TYR A 222 -2.37 -25.06 6.16
N TYR A 223 -1.50 -25.49 5.23
CA TYR A 223 -1.32 -24.89 3.93
C TYR A 223 -1.55 -25.94 2.85
N ASN A 224 -2.31 -25.61 1.80
CA ASN A 224 -2.55 -26.48 0.66
C ASN A 224 -1.62 -26.23 -0.52
N GLY A 225 -0.78 -25.21 -0.44
CA GLY A 225 0.16 -24.84 -1.48
C GLY A 225 1.04 -23.68 -1.08
N THR A 226 1.74 -23.11 -2.05
CA THR A 226 2.62 -21.94 -1.89
C THR A 226 2.24 -20.80 -2.86
N GLY A 227 1.16 -20.94 -3.60
CA GLY A 227 0.67 -19.97 -4.57
C GLY A 227 -0.60 -19.27 -4.08
N HIS A 228 -1.09 -18.36 -4.91
CA HIS A 228 -2.39 -17.72 -4.70
C HIS A 228 -3.51 -18.69 -5.02
N SER A 229 -4.64 -18.55 -4.34
CA SER A 229 -5.87 -19.27 -4.68
C SER A 229 -6.97 -18.31 -5.11
N GLY A 230 -8.02 -18.84 -5.75
CA GLY A 230 -9.20 -18.10 -6.15
C GLY A 230 -10.26 -17.99 -5.04
N ALA A 231 -9.92 -18.28 -3.79
CA ALA A 231 -10.85 -18.14 -2.68
C ALA A 231 -11.22 -16.66 -2.47
N PRO A 232 -12.50 -16.37 -2.17
CA PRO A 232 -12.92 -15.03 -1.80
C PRO A 232 -12.16 -14.53 -0.56
N VAL A 233 -11.78 -13.26 -0.57
CA VAL A 233 -11.18 -12.59 0.59
C VAL A 233 -12.19 -11.65 1.24
N ALA A 234 -12.04 -11.42 2.54
CA ALA A 234 -12.93 -10.54 3.27
C ALA A 234 -12.70 -9.06 2.90
N VAL A 235 -13.78 -8.28 2.92
CA VAL A 235 -13.74 -6.82 2.90
C VAL A 235 -14.47 -6.30 4.13
N PHE A 236 -13.82 -5.38 4.85
CA PHE A 236 -14.39 -4.66 5.99
C PHE A 236 -14.36 -3.18 5.69
N ALA A 237 -15.42 -2.46 6.08
CA ALA A 237 -15.49 -1.03 5.88
C ALA A 237 -16.08 -0.34 7.10
N PHE A 238 -15.57 0.86 7.43
CA PHE A 238 -16.05 1.70 8.53
C PHE A 238 -16.04 3.17 8.10
N GLY A 239 -17.07 3.91 8.48
CA GLY A 239 -17.21 5.33 8.20
C GLY A 239 -18.19 5.64 7.07
N PRO A 240 -18.20 6.89 6.57
CA PRO A 240 -19.13 7.32 5.52
C PRO A 240 -18.98 6.49 4.24
N GLY A 241 -20.10 5.96 3.74
CA GLY A 241 -20.09 5.13 2.53
C GLY A 241 -19.73 3.67 2.74
N SER A 242 -19.49 3.21 3.97
CA SER A 242 -19.16 1.81 4.27
C SER A 242 -20.19 0.81 3.75
N ALA A 243 -21.48 1.20 3.64
CA ALA A 243 -22.55 0.35 3.12
C ALA A 243 -22.32 -0.10 1.66
N PHE A 244 -21.52 0.60 0.87
CA PHE A 244 -21.16 0.18 -0.49
C PHE A 244 -20.32 -1.10 -0.54
N PHE A 245 -19.71 -1.49 0.57
CA PHE A 245 -18.82 -2.64 0.68
C PHE A 245 -19.49 -3.86 1.31
N ASN A 246 -20.82 -3.85 1.44
CA ASN A 246 -21.58 -4.97 1.98
C ASN A 246 -21.83 -6.05 0.92
N GLY A 247 -21.86 -7.33 1.35
CA GLY A 247 -22.15 -8.47 0.48
C GLY A 247 -20.95 -8.96 -0.32
N VAL A 248 -21.20 -9.58 -1.45
CA VAL A 248 -20.18 -10.05 -2.39
C VAL A 248 -20.01 -9.02 -3.48
N ILE A 249 -18.84 -8.45 -3.61
CA ILE A 249 -18.49 -7.43 -4.60
C ILE A 249 -17.28 -7.89 -5.43
N ASN A 250 -17.13 -7.34 -6.62
CA ASN A 250 -15.91 -7.55 -7.39
C ASN A 250 -14.81 -6.60 -6.88
N ASN A 251 -13.54 -7.01 -6.98
CA ASN A 251 -12.40 -6.17 -6.59
C ASN A 251 -12.37 -4.83 -7.35
N ILE A 252 -12.80 -4.80 -8.62
CA ILE A 252 -12.91 -3.58 -9.43
C ILE A 252 -13.97 -2.60 -8.93
N ASP A 253 -14.91 -3.03 -8.10
CA ASP A 253 -15.95 -2.15 -7.55
C ASP A 253 -15.40 -1.29 -6.41
N ILE A 254 -14.33 -1.72 -5.72
CA ILE A 254 -13.69 -0.96 -4.64
C ILE A 254 -13.28 0.45 -5.11
N PRO A 255 -12.42 0.61 -6.13
CA PRO A 255 -12.05 1.95 -6.62
C PRO A 255 -13.23 2.70 -7.23
N ARG A 256 -14.21 2.02 -7.82
CA ARG A 256 -15.45 2.64 -8.34
C ARG A 256 -16.30 3.24 -7.23
N HIS A 257 -16.40 2.56 -6.08
CA HIS A 257 -17.09 3.09 -4.91
C HIS A 257 -16.42 4.35 -4.37
N PHE A 258 -15.08 4.37 -4.26
CA PHE A 258 -14.34 5.59 -3.90
C PHE A 258 -14.58 6.71 -4.90
N SER A 259 -14.49 6.43 -6.20
CA SER A 259 -14.75 7.42 -7.25
C SER A 259 -16.16 8.00 -7.16
N LYS A 260 -17.17 7.16 -6.91
CA LYS A 260 -18.56 7.57 -6.74
C LYS A 260 -18.74 8.44 -5.49
N LEU A 261 -18.18 8.02 -4.34
CA LEU A 261 -18.26 8.76 -3.08
C LEU A 261 -17.64 10.15 -3.17
N TRP A 262 -16.56 10.29 -3.91
CA TRP A 262 -15.87 11.57 -4.13
C TRP A 262 -16.40 12.35 -5.33
N ASN A 263 -17.34 11.79 -6.10
CA ASN A 263 -17.84 12.38 -7.35
C ASN A 263 -16.68 12.80 -8.28
N LEU A 264 -15.69 11.90 -8.45
CA LEU A 264 -14.53 12.20 -9.28
C LEU A 264 -14.93 12.37 -10.74
N LYS A 265 -14.55 13.51 -11.33
CA LYS A 265 -14.82 13.82 -12.74
C LYS A 265 -13.90 13.07 -13.72
N THR A 266 -12.73 12.67 -13.25
CA THR A 266 -11.76 11.88 -14.02
C THR A 266 -12.06 10.41 -13.83
N GLY A 267 -12.64 9.77 -14.85
CA GLY A 267 -13.03 8.35 -14.80
C GLY A 267 -11.81 7.44 -14.59
N LEU A 268 -11.99 6.40 -13.75
CA LEU A 268 -11.01 5.34 -13.55
C LEU A 268 -10.79 4.50 -14.83
N ASP A 269 -11.75 4.53 -15.77
CA ASP A 269 -11.68 3.80 -17.03
C ASP A 269 -11.09 4.67 -18.16
N SER A 270 -10.51 5.85 -17.85
CA SER A 270 -9.87 6.70 -18.84
C SER A 270 -8.42 6.26 -19.10
N GLU A 271 -8.11 5.99 -20.37
CA GLU A 271 -6.74 5.72 -20.83
C GLU A 271 -5.84 6.93 -20.55
N ILE A 272 -4.66 6.69 -19.96
CA ILE A 272 -3.63 7.71 -19.78
C ILE A 272 -2.78 7.74 -21.08
N LYS A 273 -2.73 8.88 -21.72
CA LYS A 273 -1.91 9.08 -22.93
C LYS A 273 -0.42 9.18 -22.61
#